data_c1e5047981ffb377e8177582fc1c3005
#
_entry.id   c1e5047981ffb377e8177582fc1c3005
#
_cell.length_a   1.000
_cell.length_b   1.000
_cell.length_c   1.000
_cell.angle_alpha   90.00
_cell.angle_beta   90.00
_cell.angle_gamma   90.00
#
_symmetry.space_group_name_H-M   'P 1'
#
loop_
_entity.id
_entity.type
_entity.pdbx_description
1 polymer ?
#
loop_
_entity_poly.entity_id
_entity_poly.type
_entity_poly.pdbx_seq_one_letter_code
_entity_poly.pdbx_strand_id
1 'polypeptide(L)'
;MNGLFNVRKADISDIKIIQKLIKNLAEYEKRPQDMMATDENLCYWIFEKKIATVLIAQYDEEIIGYAIYYPVFGSFAGEAGVHLEDFLLKEEYRHRGLGKKFFSRIEEYVKKDGYSKIEWSCLEWNTPSIAFYNSIGAMQEQGRKYFSYICS
;
A
#
# COMPACT_ATOMS: atom_id res chain seq x y z
N MET A 1 -27.43 -3.55 -6.39
CA MET A 1 -26.80 -4.86 -6.06
C MET A 1 -25.71 -4.64 -5.04
N ASN A 2 -25.73 -5.44 -3.98
CA ASN A 2 -24.69 -5.40 -2.97
C ASN A 2 -23.53 -6.29 -3.43
N GLY A 3 -22.53 -5.68 -4.07
CA GLY A 3 -21.30 -6.39 -4.41
C GLY A 3 -20.53 -6.80 -3.16
N LEU A 4 -19.77 -7.88 -3.26
CA LEU A 4 -18.96 -8.42 -2.19
C LEU A 4 -17.54 -7.85 -2.25
N PHE A 5 -17.19 -7.01 -1.27
CA PHE A 5 -15.83 -6.51 -1.10
C PHE A 5 -15.00 -7.53 -0.34
N ASN A 6 -13.81 -7.83 -0.85
CA ASN A 6 -12.90 -8.80 -0.25
C ASN A 6 -11.44 -8.33 -0.39
N VAL A 7 -10.62 -8.71 0.58
CA VAL A 7 -9.17 -8.46 0.56
C VAL A 7 -8.47 -9.78 0.85
N ARG A 8 -7.46 -10.10 0.04
CA ARG A 8 -6.64 -11.31 0.20
C ARG A 8 -5.16 -10.99 0.04
N LYS A 9 -4.31 -11.84 0.60
CA LYS A 9 -2.88 -11.78 0.27
C LYS A 9 -2.65 -12.21 -1.17
N ALA A 10 -1.74 -11.53 -1.85
CA ALA A 10 -1.30 -11.92 -3.18
C ALA A 10 -0.42 -13.16 -3.12
N ASP A 11 -0.43 -13.92 -4.19
CA ASP A 11 0.52 -15.01 -4.42
C ASP A 11 1.30 -14.76 -5.72
N ILE A 12 2.24 -15.64 -6.03
CA ILE A 12 3.14 -15.46 -7.18
C ILE A 12 2.39 -15.37 -8.51
N SER A 13 1.20 -15.98 -8.62
CA SER A 13 0.40 -15.90 -9.85
C SER A 13 -0.17 -14.48 -10.08
N ASP A 14 -0.14 -13.62 -9.08
CA ASP A 14 -0.63 -12.24 -9.18
C ASP A 14 0.40 -11.26 -9.72
N ILE A 15 1.62 -11.69 -10.05
CA ILE A 15 2.73 -10.80 -10.43
C ILE A 15 2.35 -9.82 -11.54
N LYS A 16 1.70 -10.29 -12.58
CA LYS A 16 1.32 -9.43 -13.72
C LYS A 16 0.33 -8.35 -13.31
N ILE A 17 -0.59 -8.71 -12.45
CA ILE A 17 -1.58 -7.78 -11.91
C ILE A 17 -0.92 -6.77 -10.98
N ILE A 18 -0.02 -7.22 -10.11
CA ILE A 18 0.75 -6.34 -9.20
C ILE A 18 1.52 -5.30 -10.01
N GLN A 19 2.26 -5.74 -11.04
CA GLN A 19 3.02 -4.82 -11.89
C GLN A 19 2.11 -3.78 -12.54
N LYS A 20 0.97 -4.21 -13.07
CA LYS A 20 -0.01 -3.31 -13.69
C LYS A 20 -0.56 -2.30 -12.69
N LEU A 21 -0.89 -2.73 -11.49
CA LEU A 21 -1.42 -1.85 -10.45
C LEU A 21 -0.38 -0.82 -9.98
N ILE A 22 0.88 -1.23 -9.81
CA ILE A 22 1.98 -0.31 -9.50
C ILE A 22 2.14 0.74 -10.60
N LYS A 23 2.06 0.32 -11.86
CA LYS A 23 2.11 1.22 -13.00
C LYS A 23 0.95 2.23 -12.96
N ASN A 24 -0.25 1.77 -12.65
CA ASN A 24 -1.41 2.66 -12.49
C ASN A 24 -1.20 3.68 -11.38
N LEU A 25 -0.60 3.28 -10.26
CA LEU A 25 -0.27 4.21 -9.17
C LEU A 25 0.75 5.25 -9.62
N ALA A 26 1.79 4.84 -10.35
CA ALA A 26 2.80 5.76 -10.87
C ALA A 26 2.17 6.80 -11.80
N GLU A 27 1.24 6.39 -12.64
CA GLU A 27 0.50 7.30 -13.52
C GLU A 27 -0.36 8.27 -12.70
N TYR A 28 -1.07 7.78 -11.68
CA TYR A 28 -1.87 8.62 -10.79
C TYR A 28 -1.00 9.65 -10.07
N GLU A 29 0.19 9.24 -9.60
CA GLU A 29 1.13 10.13 -8.92
C GLU A 29 1.93 11.03 -9.88
N LYS A 30 1.62 11.00 -11.19
CA LYS A 30 2.28 11.78 -12.23
C LYS A 30 3.79 11.49 -12.35
N ARG A 31 4.15 10.24 -12.05
CA ARG A 31 5.54 9.76 -12.06
C ARG A 31 5.71 8.46 -12.85
N PRO A 32 5.09 8.31 -14.04
CA PRO A 32 5.18 7.05 -14.78
C PRO A 32 6.61 6.68 -15.17
N GLN A 33 7.47 7.67 -15.37
CA GLN A 33 8.88 7.46 -15.71
C GLN A 33 9.71 6.86 -14.57
N ASP A 34 9.23 6.94 -13.33
CA ASP A 34 9.91 6.38 -12.16
C ASP A 34 9.58 4.90 -11.94
N MET A 35 8.56 4.38 -12.64
CA MET A 35 8.16 2.98 -12.52
C MET A 35 9.12 2.11 -13.34
N MET A 36 10.03 1.42 -12.64
CA MET A 36 11.08 0.61 -13.23
C MET A 36 11.02 -0.86 -12.76
N ALA A 37 10.00 -1.22 -11.97
CA ALA A 37 9.88 -2.57 -11.43
C ALA A 37 9.57 -3.58 -12.54
N THR A 38 10.33 -4.67 -12.57
CA THR A 38 10.10 -5.80 -13.47
C THR A 38 9.39 -6.93 -12.73
N ASP A 39 8.78 -7.86 -13.47
CA ASP A 39 8.19 -9.05 -12.88
C ASP A 39 9.22 -9.81 -12.04
N GLU A 40 10.45 -9.95 -12.53
CA GLU A 40 11.54 -10.65 -11.86
C GLU A 40 11.90 -9.99 -10.52
N ASN A 41 12.05 -8.65 -10.53
CA ASN A 41 12.39 -7.92 -9.31
C ASN A 41 11.27 -8.01 -8.27
N LEU A 42 10.02 -7.90 -8.70
CA LEU A 42 8.88 -8.03 -7.80
C LEU A 42 8.78 -9.44 -7.22
N CYS A 43 8.96 -10.48 -8.05
CA CYS A 43 8.99 -11.86 -7.57
C CYS A 43 10.08 -12.08 -6.53
N TYR A 44 11.28 -11.57 -6.80
CA TYR A 44 12.43 -11.76 -5.92
C TYR A 44 12.18 -11.14 -4.54
N TRP A 45 11.78 -9.87 -4.49
CA TRP A 45 11.62 -9.16 -3.22
C TRP A 45 10.36 -9.55 -2.46
N ILE A 46 9.26 -9.79 -3.16
CA ILE A 46 7.97 -10.08 -2.52
C ILE A 46 7.85 -11.55 -2.14
N PHE A 47 8.20 -12.47 -3.06
CA PHE A 47 7.90 -13.89 -2.86
C PHE A 47 9.11 -14.73 -2.48
N GLU A 48 10.32 -14.40 -2.92
CA GLU A 48 11.53 -15.13 -2.53
C GLU A 48 12.10 -14.58 -1.22
N LYS A 49 12.45 -13.28 -1.19
CA LYS A 49 12.98 -12.62 0.02
C LYS A 49 11.91 -12.30 1.05
N LYS A 50 10.66 -12.18 0.62
CA LYS A 50 9.50 -11.94 1.49
C LYS A 50 9.68 -10.71 2.40
N ILE A 51 10.25 -9.63 1.86
CA ILE A 51 10.41 -8.39 2.62
C ILE A 51 9.14 -7.55 2.62
N ALA A 52 8.25 -7.77 1.67
CA ALA A 52 7.01 -7.00 1.54
C ALA A 52 5.82 -7.93 1.38
N THR A 53 4.68 -7.50 1.92
CA THR A 53 3.39 -8.18 1.78
C THR A 53 2.52 -7.37 0.84
N VAL A 54 1.88 -8.04 -0.11
CA VAL A 54 0.92 -7.41 -1.03
C VAL A 54 -0.47 -7.92 -0.72
N LEU A 55 -1.41 -7.00 -0.56
CA LEU A 55 -2.83 -7.30 -0.42
C LEU A 55 -3.56 -6.87 -1.69
N ILE A 56 -4.48 -7.69 -2.15
CA ILE A 56 -5.31 -7.43 -3.33
C ILE A 56 -6.73 -7.17 -2.86
N ALA A 57 -7.30 -6.06 -3.29
CA ALA A 57 -8.69 -5.72 -3.02
C ALA A 57 -9.55 -6.12 -4.23
N GLN A 58 -10.66 -6.81 -3.96
CA GLN A 58 -11.60 -7.27 -4.99
C GLN A 58 -13.01 -6.81 -4.65
N TYR A 59 -13.78 -6.52 -5.68
CA TYR A 59 -15.20 -6.29 -5.57
C TYR A 59 -15.90 -7.25 -6.54
N ASP A 60 -16.65 -8.18 -5.97
CA ASP A 60 -17.08 -9.39 -6.67
C ASP A 60 -15.82 -10.12 -7.20
N GLU A 61 -15.68 -10.31 -8.50
CA GLU A 61 -14.52 -10.97 -9.10
C GLU A 61 -13.50 -9.98 -9.68
N GLU A 62 -13.80 -8.68 -9.66
CA GLU A 62 -12.92 -7.67 -10.21
C GLU A 62 -11.87 -7.22 -9.19
N ILE A 63 -10.61 -7.15 -9.62
CA ILE A 63 -9.54 -6.56 -8.82
C ILE A 63 -9.65 -5.06 -8.93
N ILE A 64 -9.84 -4.40 -7.79
CA ILE A 64 -10.13 -2.96 -7.72
C ILE A 64 -9.03 -2.14 -7.04
N GLY A 65 -8.03 -2.80 -6.46
CA GLY A 65 -6.95 -2.09 -5.79
C GLY A 65 -5.94 -3.02 -5.16
N TYR A 66 -4.93 -2.42 -4.54
CA TYR A 66 -3.88 -3.16 -3.85
C TYR A 66 -3.23 -2.31 -2.77
N ALA A 67 -2.51 -2.98 -1.89
CA ALA A 67 -1.65 -2.37 -0.90
C ALA A 67 -0.36 -3.16 -0.78
N ILE A 68 0.73 -2.46 -0.50
CA ILE A 68 2.04 -3.09 -0.21
C ILE A 68 2.52 -2.54 1.12
N TYR A 69 2.92 -3.42 2.04
CA TYR A 69 3.54 -3.00 3.28
C TYR A 69 4.72 -3.88 3.63
N TYR A 70 5.64 -3.35 4.44
CA TYR A 70 6.80 -4.06 4.94
C TYR A 70 7.14 -3.61 6.36
N PRO A 71 7.80 -4.46 7.17
CA PRO A 71 8.11 -4.12 8.55
C PRO A 71 9.19 -3.05 8.65
N VAL A 72 9.04 -2.16 9.64
CA VAL A 72 10.04 -1.17 10.03
C VAL A 72 10.26 -1.27 11.54
N PHE A 73 11.51 -1.09 11.97
CA PHE A 73 11.86 -1.19 13.38
C PHE A 73 12.06 0.19 14.00
N GLY A 74 11.34 0.44 15.10
CA GLY A 74 11.49 1.65 15.89
C GLY A 74 12.35 1.39 17.12
N SER A 75 13.58 1.93 17.13
CA SER A 75 14.52 1.66 18.23
C SER A 75 14.05 2.25 19.57
N PHE A 76 13.42 3.42 19.55
CA PHE A 76 12.95 4.07 20.78
C PHE A 76 11.79 3.30 21.42
N ALA A 77 10.87 2.79 20.61
CA ALA A 77 9.78 1.95 21.11
C ALA A 77 10.23 0.52 21.39
N GLY A 78 11.33 0.07 20.76
CA GLY A 78 11.78 -1.31 20.82
C GLY A 78 10.84 -2.27 20.11
N GLU A 79 10.06 -1.78 19.15
CA GLU A 79 9.02 -2.55 18.47
C GLU A 79 9.07 -2.32 16.96
N ALA A 80 8.49 -3.27 16.24
CA ALA A 80 8.31 -3.16 14.79
C ALA A 80 6.87 -2.73 14.48
N GLY A 81 6.74 -1.82 13.53
CA GLY A 81 5.51 -1.51 12.85
C GLY A 81 5.63 -1.85 11.38
N VAL A 82 4.77 -1.32 10.54
CA VAL A 82 4.88 -1.47 9.10
C VAL A 82 4.88 -0.11 8.42
N HIS A 83 5.58 -0.06 7.29
CA HIS A 83 5.47 1.04 6.34
C HIS A 83 4.54 0.60 5.22
N LEU A 84 3.47 1.37 5.02
CA LEU A 84 2.54 1.17 3.92
C LEU A 84 3.09 1.91 2.70
N GLU A 85 3.73 1.17 1.80
CA GLU A 85 4.38 1.73 0.61
C GLU A 85 3.37 2.19 -0.42
N ASP A 86 2.40 1.33 -0.73
CA ASP A 86 1.38 1.59 -1.74
C ASP A 86 -0.01 1.32 -1.18
N PHE A 87 -0.95 2.18 -1.54
CA PHE A 87 -2.37 2.04 -1.22
C PHE A 87 -3.18 2.64 -2.36
N LEU A 88 -3.80 1.80 -3.16
CA LEU A 88 -4.52 2.24 -4.36
C LEU A 88 -5.88 1.57 -4.47
N LEU A 89 -6.90 2.37 -4.77
CA LEU A 89 -8.20 1.93 -5.27
C LEU A 89 -8.42 2.53 -6.65
N LYS A 90 -8.93 1.74 -7.58
CA LYS A 90 -9.31 2.24 -8.90
C LYS A 90 -10.33 3.37 -8.75
N GLU A 91 -10.24 4.38 -9.62
CA GLU A 91 -11.01 5.61 -9.53
C GLU A 91 -12.52 5.36 -9.46
N GLU A 92 -13.03 4.45 -10.28
CA GLU A 92 -14.46 4.13 -10.35
C GLU A 92 -15.00 3.48 -9.06
N TYR A 93 -14.11 3.06 -8.15
CA TYR A 93 -14.49 2.47 -6.86
C TYR A 93 -14.27 3.41 -5.68
N ARG A 94 -13.83 4.63 -5.94
CA ARG A 94 -13.65 5.65 -4.88
C ARG A 94 -14.98 6.28 -4.50
N HIS A 95 -14.99 6.95 -3.34
CA HIS A 95 -16.18 7.66 -2.81
C HIS A 95 -17.39 6.76 -2.53
N ARG A 96 -17.16 5.48 -2.29
CA ARG A 96 -18.18 4.49 -1.91
C ARG A 96 -17.95 3.89 -0.52
N GLY A 97 -17.05 4.46 0.25
CA GLY A 97 -16.66 3.91 1.56
C GLY A 97 -15.72 2.71 1.47
N LEU A 98 -15.33 2.27 0.27
CA LEU A 98 -14.45 1.11 0.08
C LEU A 98 -13.02 1.39 0.55
N GLY A 99 -12.56 2.64 0.48
CA GLY A 99 -11.24 3.01 0.99
C GLY A 99 -11.10 2.74 2.49
N LYS A 100 -12.11 3.12 3.27
CA LYS A 100 -12.13 2.84 4.71
C LYS A 100 -12.20 1.35 5.01
N LYS A 101 -13.00 0.61 4.26
CA LYS A 101 -13.09 -0.86 4.39
C LYS A 101 -11.74 -1.50 4.06
N PHE A 102 -11.08 -1.04 3.01
CA PHE A 102 -9.79 -1.58 2.62
C PHE A 102 -8.73 -1.28 3.68
N PHE A 103 -8.67 -0.04 4.16
CA PHE A 103 -7.72 0.32 5.22
C PHE A 103 -7.96 -0.49 6.50
N SER A 104 -9.21 -0.70 6.87
CA SER A 104 -9.56 -1.56 8.02
C SER A 104 -9.08 -3.00 7.83
N ARG A 105 -9.19 -3.55 6.63
CA ARG A 105 -8.67 -4.89 6.32
C ARG A 105 -7.14 -4.94 6.36
N ILE A 106 -6.48 -3.89 5.89
CA ILE A 106 -5.00 -3.76 6.01
C ILE A 106 -4.62 -3.79 7.49
N GLU A 107 -5.30 -3.02 8.32
CA GLU A 107 -5.06 -3.00 9.77
C GLU A 107 -5.21 -4.38 10.40
N GLU A 108 -6.24 -5.13 10.02
CA GLU A 108 -6.43 -6.51 10.51
C GLU A 108 -5.25 -7.42 10.14
N TYR A 109 -4.78 -7.37 8.89
CA TYR A 109 -3.60 -8.14 8.46
C TYR A 109 -2.34 -7.73 9.21
N VAL A 110 -2.12 -6.44 9.38
CA VAL A 110 -0.96 -5.90 10.11
C VAL A 110 -0.97 -6.37 11.57
N LYS A 111 -2.10 -6.29 12.23
CA LYS A 111 -2.27 -6.77 13.61
C LYS A 111 -2.04 -8.27 13.73
N LYS A 112 -2.59 -9.05 12.79
CA LYS A 112 -2.43 -10.50 12.75
C LYS A 112 -0.95 -10.89 12.58
N ASP A 113 -0.19 -10.10 11.82
CA ASP A 113 1.24 -10.32 11.64
C ASP A 113 2.06 -9.86 12.87
N GLY A 114 1.42 -9.30 13.90
CA GLY A 114 2.06 -8.93 15.17
C GLY A 114 2.50 -7.46 15.26
N TYR A 115 2.10 -6.62 14.33
CA TYR A 115 2.49 -5.21 14.30
C TYR A 115 1.37 -4.32 14.81
N SER A 116 1.74 -3.19 15.44
CA SER A 116 0.78 -2.29 16.09
C SER A 116 0.76 -0.87 15.53
N LYS A 117 1.60 -0.61 14.52
CA LYS A 117 1.70 0.72 13.92
C LYS A 117 1.80 0.62 12.41
N ILE A 118 1.11 1.52 11.73
CA ILE A 118 1.20 1.69 10.27
C ILE A 118 1.65 3.13 10.02
N GLU A 119 2.74 3.30 9.27
CA GLU A 119 3.19 4.61 8.83
C GLU A 119 3.24 4.66 7.31
N TRP A 120 3.08 5.85 6.75
CA TRP A 120 3.17 6.06 5.29
C TRP A 120 3.44 7.53 5.00
N SER A 121 3.72 7.81 3.73
CA SER A 121 3.83 9.17 3.21
C SER A 121 2.96 9.33 1.98
N CYS A 122 2.66 10.56 1.62
CA CYS A 122 2.01 10.87 0.36
C CYS A 122 2.60 12.16 -0.21
N LEU A 123 2.41 12.36 -1.51
CA LEU A 123 2.89 13.57 -2.18
C LEU A 123 2.11 14.79 -1.67
N GLU A 124 2.80 15.91 -1.49
CA GLU A 124 2.21 17.13 -0.90
C GLU A 124 1.00 17.65 -1.67
N TRP A 125 0.98 17.47 -3.00
CA TRP A 125 -0.14 17.92 -3.82
C TRP A 125 -1.39 17.06 -3.70
N ASN A 126 -1.28 15.85 -3.13
CA ASN A 126 -2.35 14.86 -3.12
C ASN A 126 -3.38 15.15 -2.02
N THR A 127 -4.09 16.26 -2.17
CA THR A 127 -5.07 16.70 -1.18
C THR A 127 -6.24 15.73 -0.96
N PRO A 128 -6.76 15.03 -1.99
CA PRO A 128 -7.80 14.01 -1.74
C PRO A 128 -7.33 12.89 -0.81
N SER A 129 -6.10 12.40 -0.99
CA SER A 129 -5.54 11.37 -0.12
C SER A 129 -5.32 11.91 1.30
N ILE A 130 -4.80 13.12 1.44
CA ILE A 130 -4.62 13.76 2.76
C ILE A 130 -5.95 13.88 3.49
N ALA A 131 -7.01 14.31 2.80
CA ALA A 131 -8.35 14.38 3.36
C ALA A 131 -8.85 13.00 3.82
N PHE A 132 -8.61 11.96 3.02
CA PHE A 132 -8.96 10.60 3.39
C PHE A 132 -8.21 10.16 4.66
N TYR A 133 -6.89 10.39 4.73
CA TYR A 133 -6.09 9.99 5.90
C TYR A 133 -6.55 10.71 7.17
N ASN A 134 -6.87 11.98 7.08
CA ASN A 134 -7.45 12.72 8.20
C ASN A 134 -8.80 12.12 8.64
N SER A 135 -9.62 11.68 7.68
CA SER A 135 -10.94 11.11 7.97
C SER A 135 -10.89 9.78 8.70
N ILE A 136 -9.79 9.02 8.58
CA ILE A 136 -9.61 7.74 9.29
C ILE A 136 -8.86 7.91 10.61
N GLY A 137 -8.51 9.15 10.99
CA GLY A 137 -7.85 9.44 12.27
C GLY A 137 -6.33 9.35 12.23
N ALA A 138 -5.72 9.32 11.04
CA ALA A 138 -4.27 9.37 10.94
C ALA A 138 -3.74 10.74 11.34
N MET A 139 -2.54 10.75 11.93
CA MET A 139 -1.88 12.00 12.37
C MET A 139 -0.68 12.27 11.47
N GLN A 140 -0.63 13.48 10.93
CA GLN A 140 0.53 13.92 10.14
C GLN A 140 1.70 14.24 11.08
N GLU A 141 2.84 13.59 10.83
CA GLU A 141 4.07 13.87 11.56
C GLU A 141 4.85 14.99 10.89
N GLN A 142 5.52 15.81 11.67
CA GLN A 142 6.31 16.95 11.21
C GLN A 142 7.72 16.94 11.81
N GLY A 143 8.57 17.82 11.30
CA GLY A 143 9.92 18.00 11.84
C GLY A 143 10.95 17.04 11.27
N ARG A 144 10.62 16.30 10.21
CA ARG A 144 11.54 15.37 9.57
C ARG A 144 11.79 15.75 8.11
N LYS A 145 13.02 15.51 7.67
CA LYS A 145 13.39 15.58 6.24
C LYS A 145 13.79 14.19 5.79
N TYR A 146 13.46 13.86 4.57
CA TYR A 146 13.74 12.57 3.97
C TYR A 146 14.99 12.65 3.10
N PHE A 147 15.90 11.68 3.26
CA PHE A 147 17.14 11.59 2.49
C PHE A 147 17.24 10.23 1.83
N SER A 148 17.86 10.18 0.66
CA SER A 148 18.20 8.93 -0.01
C SER A 148 19.67 8.96 -0.45
N TYR A 149 20.30 7.79 -0.46
CA TYR A 149 21.68 7.63 -0.91
C TYR A 149 21.77 6.30 -1.67
N ILE A 150 22.34 6.37 -2.87
CA ILE A 150 22.52 5.17 -3.70
C ILE A 150 23.86 4.54 -3.37
N CYS A 151 23.83 3.27 -2.95
CA CYS A 151 25.05 2.51 -2.66
C CYS A 151 25.80 2.21 -3.96
N SER A 152 27.08 2.51 -3.99
CA SER A 152 27.94 2.23 -5.12
C SER A 152 28.55 0.83 -5.05
#